data_53466274d20d8d8cd894d222b3db2955
#
_entry.id   53466274d20d8d8cd894d222b3db2955
#
_cell.length_a   1.000
_cell.length_b   1.000
_cell.length_c   1.000
_cell.angle_alpha   90.00
_cell.angle_beta   90.00
_cell.angle_gamma   90.00
#
_symmetry.space_group_name_H-M   'P 1'
#
loop_
_entity.id
_entity.type
_entity.pdbx_description
1 polymer ?
#
loop_
_entity_poly.entity_id
_entity_poly.type
_entity_poly.pdbx_seq_one_letter_code
_entity_poly.pdbx_strand_id
1 'polypeptide(L)'
;YNFNEAGHKLGFHDGDRLVSIDGEEADDINKVVNSLIITESDRSVVVERNGRQVELILPLDELISMRQQKGYENFLLPRIPFLIDSVVNPTVAQLRKGDEIVAIDNVSGLDFAGYGQYLKAHAGDSVLLTVLREGDMLFEFKAPVSENGTLGVIRKGLALRTQKYTFLEAIPAGIQRTGKVISSYWDQLKLIVQPKT
;
A
#
# COMPACT_ATOMS: atom_id res chain seq x y z
N TYR A 1 -4.36 -0.98 1.42
CA TYR A 1 -3.27 -1.78 0.87
C TYR A 1 -3.77 -2.63 -0.30
N ASN A 2 -2.86 -3.11 -1.13
CA ASN A 2 -3.11 -4.16 -2.11
C ASN A 2 -2.36 -5.41 -1.66
N PHE A 3 -2.93 -6.58 -1.94
CA PHE A 3 -2.38 -7.85 -1.52
C PHE A 3 -2.13 -8.75 -2.74
N ASN A 4 -1.09 -9.56 -2.69
CA ASN A 4 -0.89 -10.59 -3.70
C ASN A 4 -1.75 -11.83 -3.39
N GLU A 5 -1.62 -12.88 -4.19
CA GLU A 5 -2.37 -14.13 -4.02
C GLU A 5 -2.18 -14.74 -2.62
N ALA A 6 -0.97 -14.63 -2.04
CA ALA A 6 -0.70 -15.13 -0.70
C ALA A 6 -1.45 -14.34 0.37
N GLY A 7 -1.53 -13.02 0.25
CA GLY A 7 -2.33 -12.18 1.14
C GLY A 7 -3.83 -12.46 1.03
N HIS A 8 -4.33 -12.65 -0.20
CA HIS A 8 -5.75 -13.01 -0.39
C HIS A 8 -6.11 -14.36 0.23
N LYS A 9 -5.22 -15.36 0.17
CA LYS A 9 -5.42 -16.66 0.86
C LYS A 9 -5.53 -16.52 2.37
N LEU A 10 -4.82 -15.56 2.97
CA LEU A 10 -4.92 -15.23 4.39
C LEU A 10 -6.19 -14.43 4.75
N GLY A 11 -7.07 -14.16 3.79
CA GLY A 11 -8.34 -13.46 4.01
C GLY A 11 -8.26 -11.94 3.87
N PHE A 12 -7.12 -11.37 3.49
CA PHE A 12 -7.01 -9.95 3.15
C PHE A 12 -7.69 -9.65 1.82
N HIS A 13 -8.23 -8.46 1.69
CA HIS A 13 -8.80 -7.94 0.44
C HIS A 13 -8.11 -6.62 0.06
N ASP A 14 -7.97 -6.40 -1.25
CA ASP A 14 -7.47 -5.12 -1.74
C ASP A 14 -8.36 -3.98 -1.26
N GLY A 15 -7.71 -2.93 -0.76
CA GLY A 15 -8.36 -1.81 -0.13
C GLY A 15 -8.47 -1.89 1.39
N ASP A 16 -8.18 -3.03 2.02
CA ASP A 16 -8.12 -3.13 3.48
C ASP A 16 -7.11 -2.14 4.06
N ARG A 17 -7.47 -1.49 5.15
CA ARG A 17 -6.58 -0.68 5.97
C ARG A 17 -6.23 -1.45 7.24
N LEU A 18 -4.96 -1.74 7.43
CA LEU A 18 -4.48 -2.38 8.66
C LEU A 18 -4.70 -1.44 9.85
N VAL A 19 -5.30 -1.95 10.90
CA VAL A 19 -5.59 -1.23 12.14
C VAL A 19 -4.67 -1.70 13.25
N SER A 20 -4.64 -2.99 13.53
CA SER A 20 -3.79 -3.56 14.58
C SER A 20 -3.40 -5.00 14.29
N ILE A 21 -2.33 -5.47 14.94
CA ILE A 21 -1.89 -6.86 14.98
C ILE A 21 -1.71 -7.23 16.44
N ASP A 22 -2.39 -8.28 16.89
CA ASP A 22 -2.38 -8.75 18.29
C ASP A 22 -2.68 -7.61 19.29
N GLY A 23 -3.53 -6.66 18.90
CA GLY A 23 -3.89 -5.48 19.68
C GLY A 23 -2.89 -4.31 19.62
N GLU A 24 -1.72 -4.46 18.98
CA GLU A 24 -0.78 -3.36 18.73
C GLU A 24 -1.13 -2.61 17.45
N GLU A 25 -1.08 -1.28 17.48
CA GLU A 25 -1.38 -0.43 16.33
C GLU A 25 -0.42 -0.69 15.14
N ALA A 26 -0.99 -0.81 13.95
CA ALA A 26 -0.27 -1.06 12.70
C ALA A 26 0.20 0.25 12.03
N ASP A 27 1.10 0.99 12.69
CA ASP A 27 1.60 2.31 12.29
C ASP A 27 2.82 2.27 11.35
N ASP A 28 3.52 1.14 11.29
CA ASP A 28 4.72 0.92 10.47
C ASP A 28 4.58 -0.37 9.66
N ILE A 29 4.55 -0.22 8.33
CA ILE A 29 4.39 -1.34 7.40
C ILE A 29 5.49 -2.39 7.54
N ASN A 30 6.73 -1.98 7.82
CA ASN A 30 7.84 -2.93 7.98
C ASN A 30 7.67 -3.72 9.28
N LYS A 31 7.21 -3.06 10.36
CA LYS A 31 6.88 -3.72 11.62
C LYS A 31 5.76 -4.74 11.41
N VAL A 32 4.72 -4.35 10.67
CA VAL A 32 3.58 -5.21 10.30
C VAL A 32 4.05 -6.44 9.53
N VAL A 33 4.76 -6.24 8.43
CA VAL A 33 5.26 -7.33 7.57
C VAL A 33 6.16 -8.26 8.38
N ASN A 34 7.09 -7.71 9.15
CA ASN A 34 7.99 -8.52 9.99
C ASN A 34 7.23 -9.32 11.04
N SER A 35 6.23 -8.75 11.71
CA SER A 35 5.46 -9.47 12.74
C SER A 35 4.64 -10.63 12.17
N LEU A 36 4.22 -10.56 10.92
CA LEU A 36 3.51 -11.64 10.22
C LEU A 36 4.47 -12.68 9.63
N ILE A 37 5.64 -12.26 9.19
CA ILE A 37 6.66 -13.15 8.65
C ILE A 37 7.43 -13.86 9.77
N ILE A 38 7.77 -13.14 10.85
CA ILE A 38 8.57 -13.65 11.96
C ILE A 38 7.63 -13.97 13.12
N THR A 39 6.94 -15.10 13.04
CA THR A 39 5.99 -15.53 14.08
C THR A 39 6.12 -17.03 14.39
N GLU A 40 5.82 -17.37 15.63
CA GLU A 40 5.78 -18.75 16.16
C GLU A 40 4.36 -19.15 16.61
N SER A 41 3.39 -18.26 16.38
CA SER A 41 1.98 -18.49 16.79
C SER A 41 1.03 -17.88 15.76
N ASP A 42 -0.24 -18.26 15.87
CA ASP A 42 -1.32 -17.59 15.14
C ASP A 42 -1.29 -16.10 15.42
N ARG A 43 -1.79 -15.29 14.47
CA ARG A 43 -1.89 -13.84 14.60
C ARG A 43 -3.33 -13.38 14.44
N SER A 44 -3.74 -12.43 15.28
CA SER A 44 -4.98 -11.70 15.10
C SER A 44 -4.68 -10.36 14.44
N VAL A 45 -5.27 -10.12 13.28
CA VAL A 45 -5.11 -8.87 12.53
C VAL A 45 -6.45 -8.20 12.37
N VAL A 46 -6.58 -6.96 12.84
CA VAL A 46 -7.78 -6.15 12.61
C VAL A 46 -7.54 -5.27 11.39
N VAL A 47 -8.42 -5.39 10.41
CA VAL A 47 -8.45 -4.53 9.22
C VAL A 47 -9.73 -3.70 9.20
N GLU A 48 -9.67 -2.51 8.62
CA GLU A 48 -10.86 -1.77 8.24
C GLU A 48 -11.17 -2.04 6.77
N ARG A 49 -12.33 -2.62 6.53
CA ARG A 49 -12.87 -3.00 5.22
C ARG A 49 -14.22 -2.31 5.02
N ASN A 50 -14.33 -1.45 4.01
CA ASN A 50 -15.56 -0.71 3.71
C ASN A 50 -16.13 0.04 4.96
N GLY A 51 -15.25 0.67 5.75
CA GLY A 51 -15.61 1.43 6.95
C GLY A 51 -16.01 0.58 8.16
N ARG A 52 -15.81 -0.75 8.12
CA ARG A 52 -16.06 -1.67 9.23
C ARG A 52 -14.78 -2.38 9.63
N GLN A 53 -14.59 -2.58 10.91
CA GLN A 53 -13.50 -3.41 11.40
C GLN A 53 -13.85 -4.89 11.22
N VAL A 54 -12.88 -5.64 10.69
CA VAL A 54 -12.94 -7.10 10.49
C VAL A 54 -11.70 -7.68 11.14
N GLU A 55 -11.89 -8.66 12.01
CA GLU A 55 -10.80 -9.42 12.59
C GLU A 55 -10.50 -10.64 11.72
N LEU A 56 -9.24 -10.82 11.37
CA LEU A 56 -8.69 -11.94 10.64
C LEU A 56 -7.80 -12.74 11.59
N ILE A 57 -8.08 -14.00 11.77
CA ILE A 57 -7.19 -14.93 12.47
C ILE A 57 -6.32 -15.61 11.42
N LEU A 58 -5.03 -15.41 11.52
CA LEU A 58 -4.03 -15.95 10.59
C LEU A 58 -3.35 -17.15 11.27
N PRO A 59 -3.68 -18.39 10.86
CA PRO A 59 -3.08 -19.59 11.44
C PRO A 59 -1.58 -19.66 11.13
N LEU A 60 -0.80 -20.18 12.07
CA LEU A 60 0.65 -20.29 11.94
C LEU A 60 1.07 -21.12 10.72
N ASP A 61 0.37 -22.21 10.44
CA ASP A 61 0.65 -23.08 9.29
C ASP A 61 0.41 -22.36 7.95
N GLU A 62 -0.60 -21.50 7.84
CA GLU A 62 -0.83 -20.66 6.66
C GLU A 62 0.27 -19.58 6.51
N LEU A 63 0.70 -18.96 7.61
CA LEU A 63 1.82 -18.01 7.62
C LEU A 63 3.15 -18.68 7.22
N ILE A 64 3.39 -19.92 7.69
CA ILE A 64 4.54 -20.72 7.27
C ILE A 64 4.45 -21.05 5.77
N SER A 65 3.29 -21.49 5.30
CA SER A 65 3.04 -21.78 3.88
C SER A 65 3.25 -20.55 3.01
N MET A 66 2.80 -19.39 3.44
CA MET A 66 3.04 -18.11 2.75
C MET A 66 4.53 -17.83 2.60
N ARG A 67 5.32 -18.01 3.66
CA ARG A 67 6.79 -17.78 3.64
C ARG A 67 7.54 -18.67 2.65
N GLN A 68 7.00 -19.82 2.31
CA GLN A 68 7.60 -20.74 1.34
C GLN A 68 7.30 -20.35 -0.12
N GLN A 69 6.37 -19.42 -0.36
CA GLN A 69 6.01 -18.96 -1.69
C GLN A 69 6.97 -17.89 -2.17
N LYS A 70 7.31 -17.91 -3.47
CA LYS A 70 8.12 -16.86 -4.09
C LYS A 70 7.35 -15.52 -4.06
N GLY A 71 8.00 -14.45 -3.60
CA GLY A 71 7.41 -13.12 -3.53
C GLY A 71 6.58 -12.86 -2.27
N TYR A 72 6.72 -13.72 -1.24
CA TYR A 72 6.04 -13.53 0.04
C TYR A 72 6.37 -12.18 0.70
N GLU A 73 7.56 -11.66 0.45
CA GLU A 73 8.01 -10.35 0.96
C GLU A 73 7.17 -9.18 0.44
N ASN A 74 6.47 -9.40 -0.67
CA ASN A 74 5.59 -8.43 -1.31
C ASN A 74 4.09 -8.79 -1.18
N PHE A 75 3.72 -9.61 -0.15
CA PHE A 75 2.32 -9.99 0.04
C PHE A 75 1.41 -8.80 0.34
N LEU A 76 1.98 -7.73 0.87
CA LEU A 76 1.33 -6.48 1.27
C LEU A 76 2.04 -5.31 0.60
N LEU A 77 1.34 -4.55 -0.22
CA LEU A 77 1.86 -3.36 -0.88
C LEU A 77 1.02 -2.14 -0.52
N PRO A 78 1.65 -1.00 -0.20
CA PRO A 78 0.92 0.24 0.01
C PRO A 78 0.15 0.62 -1.24
N ARG A 79 -1.17 0.84 -1.11
CA ARG A 79 -1.98 1.37 -2.18
C ARG A 79 -1.70 2.86 -2.33
N ILE A 80 -1.17 3.26 -3.46
CA ILE A 80 -0.87 4.65 -3.76
C ILE A 80 -2.00 5.22 -4.61
N PRO A 81 -2.83 6.15 -4.10
CA PRO A 81 -3.91 6.73 -4.88
C PRO A 81 -3.38 7.52 -6.07
N PHE A 82 -4.15 7.57 -7.15
CA PHE A 82 -3.81 8.41 -8.30
C PHE A 82 -4.25 9.85 -8.06
N LEU A 83 -3.57 10.51 -7.13
CA LEU A 83 -3.82 11.89 -6.76
C LEU A 83 -3.01 12.83 -7.65
N ILE A 84 -3.66 13.84 -8.23
CA ILE A 84 -3.04 14.79 -9.17
C ILE A 84 -2.40 15.95 -8.40
N ASP A 85 -1.12 16.21 -8.68
CA ASP A 85 -0.42 17.41 -8.22
C ASP A 85 -0.46 18.53 -9.26
N SER A 86 -0.28 18.22 -10.54
CA SER A 86 -0.37 19.21 -11.62
C SER A 86 -0.79 18.56 -12.95
N VAL A 87 -1.37 19.38 -13.81
CA VAL A 87 -1.79 19.01 -15.16
C VAL A 87 -0.84 19.66 -16.14
N VAL A 88 -0.19 18.84 -16.98
CA VAL A 88 0.77 19.29 -18.00
C VAL A 88 0.11 19.36 -19.37
N ASN A 89 -0.78 18.41 -19.66
CA ASN A 89 -1.46 18.34 -20.95
C ASN A 89 -2.75 19.18 -20.93
N PRO A 90 -2.89 20.21 -21.77
CA PRO A 90 -4.09 21.06 -21.82
C PRO A 90 -5.34 20.31 -22.28
N THR A 91 -5.23 19.16 -22.95
CA THR A 91 -6.38 18.38 -23.41
C THR A 91 -7.15 17.74 -22.25
N VAL A 92 -6.55 17.65 -21.07
CA VAL A 92 -7.19 17.20 -19.82
C VAL A 92 -7.33 18.33 -18.79
N ALA A 93 -7.51 19.57 -19.26
CA ALA A 93 -7.64 20.77 -18.41
C ALA A 93 -8.84 20.75 -17.44
N GLN A 94 -9.76 19.78 -17.58
CA GLN A 94 -10.82 19.53 -16.58
C GLN A 94 -10.27 18.98 -15.27
N LEU A 95 -9.11 18.29 -15.30
CA LEU A 95 -8.40 17.85 -14.10
C LEU A 95 -7.76 19.03 -13.39
N ARG A 96 -7.68 18.93 -12.07
CA ARG A 96 -7.08 19.95 -11.21
C ARG A 96 -6.17 19.29 -10.17
N LYS A 97 -5.29 20.09 -9.61
CA LYS A 97 -4.53 19.69 -8.42
C LYS A 97 -5.47 19.29 -7.31
N GLY A 98 -5.21 18.11 -6.70
CA GLY A 98 -6.01 17.55 -5.63
C GLY A 98 -7.11 16.58 -6.10
N ASP A 99 -7.36 16.48 -7.41
CA ASP A 99 -8.24 15.45 -7.94
C ASP A 99 -7.65 14.06 -7.76
N GLU A 100 -8.48 13.08 -7.41
CA GLU A 100 -8.11 11.67 -7.37
C GLU A 100 -8.83 10.91 -8.47
N ILE A 101 -8.10 10.20 -9.33
CA ILE A 101 -8.70 9.29 -10.31
C ILE A 101 -9.10 8.02 -9.58
N VAL A 102 -10.40 7.77 -9.48
CA VAL A 102 -10.98 6.63 -8.75
C VAL A 102 -11.49 5.52 -9.66
N ALA A 103 -11.76 5.83 -10.95
CA ALA A 103 -12.04 4.83 -11.97
C ALA A 103 -11.61 5.31 -13.35
N ILE A 104 -11.32 4.36 -14.24
CA ILE A 104 -11.11 4.57 -15.68
C ILE A 104 -12.01 3.59 -16.41
N ASP A 105 -12.91 4.10 -17.25
CA ASP A 105 -14.00 3.37 -17.87
C ASP A 105 -14.83 2.63 -16.78
N ASN A 106 -14.95 1.32 -16.86
CA ASN A 106 -15.63 0.51 -15.84
C ASN A 106 -14.70 -0.12 -14.81
N VAL A 107 -13.41 0.26 -14.80
CA VAL A 107 -12.40 -0.30 -13.91
C VAL A 107 -12.16 0.67 -12.75
N SER A 108 -12.51 0.26 -11.55
CA SER A 108 -12.32 1.02 -10.31
C SER A 108 -11.46 0.24 -9.30
N GLY A 109 -11.06 0.93 -8.23
CA GLY A 109 -10.37 0.28 -7.12
C GLY A 109 -8.89 -0.03 -7.36
N LEU A 110 -8.32 0.35 -8.51
CA LEU A 110 -6.89 0.22 -8.76
C LEU A 110 -6.10 1.31 -8.04
N ASP A 111 -4.82 1.06 -7.83
CA ASP A 111 -3.86 2.06 -7.42
C ASP A 111 -3.25 2.79 -8.63
N PHE A 112 -2.34 3.73 -8.38
CA PHE A 112 -1.64 4.45 -9.44
C PHE A 112 -0.95 3.53 -10.45
N ALA A 113 -0.34 2.43 -10.00
CA ALA A 113 0.37 1.50 -10.87
C ALA A 113 -0.61 0.71 -11.75
N GLY A 114 -1.71 0.24 -11.19
CA GLY A 114 -2.77 -0.45 -11.91
C GLY A 114 -3.43 0.43 -12.98
N TYR A 115 -3.79 1.66 -12.63
CA TYR A 115 -4.31 2.62 -13.62
C TYR A 115 -3.27 2.96 -14.68
N GLY A 116 -1.98 3.05 -14.32
CA GLY A 116 -0.90 3.26 -15.29
C GLY A 116 -0.77 2.11 -16.30
N GLN A 117 -0.97 0.86 -15.88
CA GLN A 117 -1.00 -0.29 -16.79
C GLN A 117 -2.23 -0.25 -17.70
N TYR A 118 -3.40 0.09 -17.15
CA TYR A 118 -4.62 0.24 -17.93
C TYR A 118 -4.47 1.30 -19.02
N LEU A 119 -3.95 2.49 -18.69
CA LEU A 119 -3.70 3.56 -19.64
C LEU A 119 -2.70 3.17 -20.72
N LYS A 120 -1.66 2.41 -20.40
CA LYS A 120 -0.71 1.88 -21.41
C LYS A 120 -1.36 0.93 -22.39
N ALA A 121 -2.30 0.11 -21.94
CA ALA A 121 -3.06 -0.80 -22.81
C ALA A 121 -4.03 -0.05 -23.76
N HIS A 122 -4.39 1.20 -23.43
CA HIS A 122 -5.28 2.07 -24.19
C HIS A 122 -4.55 3.30 -24.78
N ALA A 123 -3.25 3.15 -25.07
CA ALA A 123 -2.45 4.22 -25.65
C ALA A 123 -3.02 4.66 -27.00
N GLY A 124 -3.19 5.96 -27.19
CA GLY A 124 -3.81 6.55 -28.41
C GLY A 124 -5.33 6.60 -28.40
N ASP A 125 -5.99 5.95 -27.43
CA ASP A 125 -7.45 5.94 -27.30
C ASP A 125 -7.96 7.10 -26.43
N SER A 126 -9.26 7.14 -26.21
CA SER A 126 -9.92 7.99 -25.22
C SER A 126 -10.62 7.14 -24.18
N VAL A 127 -10.42 7.46 -22.91
CA VAL A 127 -11.01 6.76 -21.77
C VAL A 127 -11.96 7.67 -20.99
N LEU A 128 -12.94 7.10 -20.33
CA LEU A 128 -13.83 7.80 -19.41
C LEU A 128 -13.15 7.83 -18.02
N LEU A 129 -12.80 9.01 -17.52
CA LEU A 129 -12.26 9.17 -16.19
C LEU A 129 -13.39 9.47 -15.21
N THR A 130 -13.41 8.74 -14.09
CA THR A 130 -14.18 9.11 -12.90
C THR A 130 -13.21 9.69 -11.86
N VAL A 131 -13.45 10.91 -11.46
CA VAL A 131 -12.56 11.72 -10.63
C VAL A 131 -13.28 12.14 -9.37
N LEU A 132 -12.65 11.93 -8.22
CA LEU A 132 -13.10 12.41 -6.93
C LEU A 132 -12.39 13.75 -6.63
N ARG A 133 -13.16 14.81 -6.44
CA ARG A 133 -12.70 16.17 -6.13
C ARG A 133 -13.15 16.58 -4.74
N GLU A 134 -12.25 17.18 -3.98
CA GLU A 134 -12.55 17.66 -2.60
C GLU A 134 -13.10 16.59 -1.65
N GLY A 135 -12.87 15.31 -2.00
CA GLY A 135 -13.21 14.15 -1.18
C GLY A 135 -14.65 13.64 -1.31
N ASP A 136 -15.55 14.37 -1.96
CA ASP A 136 -16.98 14.03 -2.04
C ASP A 136 -17.64 14.24 -3.42
N MET A 137 -17.05 15.08 -4.30
CA MET A 137 -17.62 15.34 -5.62
C MET A 137 -17.07 14.42 -6.68
N LEU A 138 -17.93 13.63 -7.33
CA LEU A 138 -17.59 12.79 -8.46
C LEU A 138 -17.87 13.50 -9.79
N PHE A 139 -16.89 13.45 -10.69
CA PHE A 139 -16.99 13.94 -12.06
C PHE A 139 -16.61 12.86 -13.03
N GLU A 140 -17.29 12.84 -14.16
CA GLU A 140 -16.93 11.96 -15.27
C GLU A 140 -16.70 12.77 -16.54
N PHE A 141 -15.62 12.47 -17.24
CA PHE A 141 -15.36 13.06 -18.55
C PHE A 141 -14.40 12.19 -19.35
N LYS A 142 -14.50 12.30 -20.70
CA LYS A 142 -13.59 11.62 -21.61
C LYS A 142 -12.25 12.36 -21.68
N ALA A 143 -11.18 11.60 -21.54
CA ALA A 143 -9.81 12.10 -21.63
C ALA A 143 -9.02 11.33 -22.70
N PRO A 144 -8.29 11.99 -23.58
CA PRO A 144 -7.40 11.32 -24.52
C PRO A 144 -6.19 10.75 -23.78
N VAL A 145 -5.80 9.55 -24.13
CA VAL A 145 -4.57 8.90 -23.68
C VAL A 145 -3.49 9.13 -24.74
N SER A 146 -2.33 9.60 -24.33
CA SER A 146 -1.22 9.81 -25.27
C SER A 146 -0.72 8.48 -25.84
N GLU A 147 0.04 8.54 -26.95
CA GLU A 147 0.71 7.37 -27.54
C GLU A 147 1.65 6.64 -26.56
N ASN A 148 2.09 7.32 -25.51
CA ASN A 148 2.91 6.74 -24.44
C ASN A 148 2.07 6.13 -23.30
N GLY A 149 0.75 6.08 -23.41
CA GLY A 149 -0.13 5.56 -22.39
C GLY A 149 -0.21 6.42 -21.12
N THR A 150 -0.20 7.77 -21.31
CA THR A 150 -0.30 8.70 -20.17
C THR A 150 -1.38 9.76 -20.41
N LEU A 151 -1.92 10.31 -19.31
CA LEU A 151 -2.86 11.44 -19.36
C LEU A 151 -2.18 12.80 -19.41
N GLY A 152 -0.84 12.86 -19.24
CA GLY A 152 -0.12 14.12 -19.15
C GLY A 152 -0.41 14.90 -17.87
N VAL A 153 -0.50 14.18 -16.75
CA VAL A 153 -0.61 14.71 -15.40
C VAL A 153 0.60 14.27 -14.57
N ILE A 154 0.97 15.08 -13.58
CA ILE A 154 1.94 14.72 -12.57
C ILE A 154 1.19 14.30 -11.34
N ARG A 155 1.46 13.08 -10.85
CA ARG A 155 0.86 12.59 -9.61
C ARG A 155 1.49 13.26 -8.39
N LYS A 156 0.71 13.43 -7.35
CA LYS A 156 1.22 13.85 -6.05
C LYS A 156 2.11 12.76 -5.48
N GLY A 157 3.34 13.11 -5.15
CA GLY A 157 4.25 12.21 -4.43
C GLY A 157 3.71 11.85 -3.05
N LEU A 158 4.21 10.75 -2.48
CA LEU A 158 3.94 10.44 -1.08
C LEU A 158 4.45 11.57 -0.20
N ALA A 159 3.63 12.02 0.74
CA ALA A 159 4.04 12.98 1.75
C ALA A 159 5.01 12.29 2.73
N LEU A 160 6.31 12.42 2.45
CA LEU A 160 7.33 11.91 3.36
C LEU A 160 7.39 12.81 4.59
N ARG A 161 7.14 12.22 5.75
CA ARG A 161 7.30 12.93 7.03
C ARG A 161 8.78 12.95 7.39
N THR A 162 9.41 14.11 7.27
CA THR A 162 10.79 14.29 7.74
C THR A 162 10.77 14.53 9.25
N GLN A 163 11.29 13.58 10.01
CA GLN A 163 11.45 13.71 11.45
C GLN A 163 12.80 14.41 11.69
N LYS A 164 12.75 15.66 12.16
CA LYS A 164 13.94 16.44 12.52
C LYS A 164 14.19 16.29 14.01
N TYR A 165 15.44 16.03 14.37
CA TYR A 165 15.90 15.97 15.75
C TYR A 165 16.87 17.10 16.02
N THR A 166 16.80 17.71 17.17
CA THR A 166 17.88 18.55 17.69
C THR A 166 19.06 17.65 18.08
N PHE A 167 20.25 18.23 18.26
CA PHE A 167 21.46 17.46 18.62
C PHE A 167 21.26 16.61 19.89
N LEU A 168 20.58 17.17 20.90
CA LEU A 168 20.32 16.46 22.16
C LEU A 168 19.28 15.35 22.02
N GLU A 169 18.31 15.50 21.13
CA GLU A 169 17.28 14.49 20.84
C GLU A 169 17.80 13.40 19.91
N ALA A 170 18.78 13.70 19.07
CA ALA A 170 19.34 12.75 18.11
C ALA A 170 20.05 11.57 18.80
N ILE A 171 20.71 11.81 19.95
CA ILE A 171 21.43 10.77 20.69
C ILE A 171 20.47 9.69 21.22
N PRO A 172 19.43 10.01 22.03
CA PRO A 172 18.51 9.00 22.53
C PRO A 172 17.69 8.36 21.39
N ALA A 173 17.29 9.14 20.38
CA ALA A 173 16.60 8.61 19.19
C ALA A 173 17.48 7.62 18.41
N GLY A 174 18.77 7.91 18.25
CA GLY A 174 19.75 7.02 17.64
C GLY A 174 19.92 5.71 18.41
N ILE A 175 20.06 5.77 19.73
CA ILE A 175 20.18 4.60 20.60
C ILE A 175 18.92 3.73 20.50
N GLN A 176 17.74 4.35 20.58
CA GLN A 176 16.46 3.64 20.46
C GLN A 176 16.31 2.96 19.09
N ARG A 177 16.67 3.66 18.00
CA ARG A 177 16.62 3.10 16.65
C ARG A 177 17.60 1.95 16.47
N THR A 178 18.83 2.10 16.99
CA THR A 178 19.84 1.04 16.97
C THR A 178 19.37 -0.19 17.75
N GLY A 179 18.79 0.00 18.93
CA GLY A 179 18.20 -1.09 19.72
C GLY A 179 17.13 -1.87 18.97
N LYS A 180 16.20 -1.16 18.29
CA LYS A 180 15.18 -1.79 17.43
C LYS A 180 15.78 -2.60 16.27
N VAL A 181 16.82 -2.06 15.62
CA VAL A 181 17.51 -2.74 14.52
C VAL A 181 18.22 -4.01 15.02
N ILE A 182 18.93 -3.92 16.13
CA ILE A 182 19.61 -5.08 16.73
C ILE A 182 18.58 -6.16 17.13
N SER A 183 17.47 -5.78 17.77
CA SER A 183 16.40 -6.71 18.10
C SER A 183 15.83 -7.41 16.86
N SER A 184 15.59 -6.66 15.79
CA SER A 184 15.11 -7.22 14.52
C SER A 184 16.10 -8.22 13.90
N TYR A 185 17.40 -7.94 13.93
CA TYR A 185 18.42 -8.89 13.50
C TYR A 185 18.48 -10.13 14.39
N TRP A 186 18.29 -9.96 15.69
CA TRP A 186 18.26 -11.09 16.63
C TRP A 186 17.08 -12.02 16.34
N ASP A 187 15.91 -11.45 16.05
CA ASP A 187 14.72 -12.23 15.70
C ASP A 187 14.90 -12.98 14.36
N GLN A 188 15.55 -12.35 13.37
CA GLN A 188 15.92 -13.02 12.12
C GLN A 188 16.92 -14.17 12.34
N LEU A 189 17.90 -14.00 13.21
CA LEU A 189 18.87 -15.05 13.55
C LEU A 189 18.21 -16.25 14.24
N LYS A 190 17.22 -16.02 15.10
CA LYS A 190 16.44 -17.10 15.71
C LYS A 190 15.76 -17.99 14.67
N LEU A 191 15.21 -17.40 13.59
CA LEU A 191 14.59 -18.17 12.51
C LEU A 191 15.57 -19.10 11.78
N ILE A 192 16.86 -18.70 11.67
CA ILE A 192 17.88 -19.50 11.00
C ILE A 192 18.32 -20.68 11.89
N VAL A 193 18.31 -20.49 13.19
CA VAL A 193 18.79 -21.50 14.19
C VAL A 193 17.67 -22.46 14.59
N GLN A 194 16.42 -22.16 14.33
CA GLN A 194 15.32 -23.07 14.63
C GLN A 194 15.39 -24.31 13.73
N PRO A 195 15.45 -25.53 14.32
CA PRO A 195 15.40 -26.75 13.53
C PRO A 195 14.05 -26.83 12.81
N LYS A 196 14.09 -27.15 11.51
CA LYS A 196 12.90 -27.48 10.73
C LYS A 196 12.29 -28.76 11.36
N THR A 197 11.25 -28.61 12.13
CA THR A 197 10.36 -29.72 12.49
C THR A 197 9.33 -29.89 11.40
#